data_e554ae5f6586f119d6a69076499d51cf
#
_entry.id   e554ae5f6586f119d6a69076499d51cf
#
_cell.length_a   1.000
_cell.length_b   1.000
_cell.length_c   1.000
_cell.angle_alpha   90.00
_cell.angle_beta   90.00
_cell.angle_gamma   90.00
#
_symmetry.space_group_name_H-M   'P 1'
#
loop_
_entity.id
_entity.type
_entity.pdbx_description
1 polymer ?
#
loop_
_entity_poly.entity_id
_entity_poly.type
_entity_poly.pdbx_seq_one_letter_code
_entity_poly.pdbx_strand_id
1 'polypeptide(L)'
;MTNNAPVTDHPIDPTIELDLWRPGPTLDAIVAFLDRAGEIPPEDRVAVFDNDGTLWVERPTYTQAEFISWAVAERSRRDPDYQPPGLLGQLKGANIGDRSVDEVASAINDVFAGLTPEEFTARAREFAATWHNPKLDRSPRDLRFTPMLQLKDTLARRGFAIFVVTGGGADFVRSLAWDFYGVPPERVVGSLVEYHYDADPPELTRGVKLVGPPNEGAEKVSRLHQMLGRRPVFAAGNSAGDAEMMEFTAAGDGPTLSILVDHDDDEREFSYRSVSASLAESRDIVDIGREQGWTIVSVKDDWVSVFD
;
A
#
# COMPACT_ATOMS: atom_id res chain seq x y z
N MET A 1 23.18 -7.77 31.10
CA MET A 1 21.89 -7.80 31.79
C MET A 1 20.85 -7.53 30.74
N THR A 2 20.25 -8.60 30.23
CA THR A 2 19.26 -8.57 29.17
C THR A 2 17.91 -8.26 29.78
N ASN A 3 17.38 -7.07 29.49
CA ASN A 3 16.06 -6.65 29.93
C ASN A 3 15.03 -7.24 28.95
N ASN A 4 14.62 -8.49 29.17
CA ASN A 4 13.44 -9.05 28.52
C ASN A 4 12.21 -8.48 29.26
N ALA A 5 11.60 -7.43 28.72
CA ALA A 5 10.28 -7.05 29.16
C ALA A 5 9.30 -8.18 28.80
N PRO A 6 8.44 -8.63 29.71
CA PRO A 6 7.47 -9.66 29.41
C PRO A 6 6.50 -9.15 28.36
N VAL A 7 6.24 -9.98 27.33
CA VAL A 7 5.08 -9.81 26.44
C VAL A 7 3.85 -9.88 27.33
N THR A 8 3.21 -8.74 27.56
CA THR A 8 1.97 -8.69 28.32
C THR A 8 0.89 -9.38 27.48
N ASP A 9 0.46 -10.54 27.97
CA ASP A 9 -0.72 -11.24 27.49
C ASP A 9 -1.95 -10.35 27.81
N HIS A 10 -2.26 -9.42 26.90
CA HIS A 10 -3.49 -8.64 27.03
C HIS A 10 -4.66 -9.55 26.67
N PRO A 11 -5.66 -9.69 27.55
CA PRO A 11 -6.86 -10.44 27.20
C PRO A 11 -7.47 -9.82 25.96
N ILE A 12 -7.72 -10.67 24.95
CA ILE A 12 -8.35 -10.30 23.68
C ILE A 12 -9.72 -9.73 24.03
N ASP A 13 -9.94 -8.45 23.74
CA ASP A 13 -11.26 -7.81 23.91
C ASP A 13 -12.25 -8.50 22.97
N PRO A 14 -13.33 -9.11 23.48
CA PRO A 14 -14.30 -9.83 22.67
C PRO A 14 -15.17 -8.94 21.79
N THR A 15 -15.15 -7.64 21.95
CA THR A 15 -15.91 -6.71 21.11
C THR A 15 -15.16 -6.41 19.85
N ILE A 16 -15.40 -7.19 18.78
CA ILE A 16 -15.00 -6.86 17.43
C ILE A 16 -15.95 -5.75 16.96
N GLU A 17 -15.50 -4.51 17.04
CA GLU A 17 -16.23 -3.42 16.42
C GLU A 17 -15.84 -3.37 14.94
N LEU A 18 -16.62 -4.03 14.10
CA LEU A 18 -16.59 -3.93 12.64
C LEU A 18 -17.89 -3.27 12.15
N ASP A 19 -18.30 -2.20 12.83
CA ASP A 19 -19.55 -1.48 12.58
C ASP A 19 -19.55 -0.69 11.26
N LEU A 20 -18.39 -0.51 10.66
CA LEU A 20 -18.25 0.04 9.30
C LEU A 20 -18.47 -1.01 8.19
N TRP A 21 -18.68 -2.28 8.57
CA TRP A 21 -18.99 -3.38 7.67
C TRP A 21 -20.47 -3.78 7.79
N ARG A 22 -21.15 -3.90 6.66
CA ARG A 22 -22.53 -4.36 6.66
C ARG A 22 -22.63 -5.85 6.92
N PRO A 23 -23.67 -6.32 7.62
CA PRO A 23 -23.93 -7.75 7.78
C PRO A 23 -24.05 -8.45 6.42
N GLY A 24 -23.33 -9.54 6.23
CA GLY A 24 -23.30 -10.30 4.98
C GLY A 24 -22.15 -11.30 4.91
N PRO A 25 -22.04 -12.04 3.81
CA PRO A 25 -21.03 -13.10 3.65
C PRO A 25 -19.59 -12.62 3.83
N THR A 26 -19.30 -11.38 3.42
CA THR A 26 -17.98 -10.75 3.57
C THR A 26 -17.61 -10.56 5.04
N LEU A 27 -18.51 -9.93 5.81
CA LEU A 27 -18.31 -9.76 7.26
C LEU A 27 -18.24 -11.11 7.97
N ASP A 28 -19.08 -12.07 7.59
CA ASP A 28 -19.08 -13.42 8.17
C ASP A 28 -17.72 -14.13 7.95
N ALA A 29 -17.12 -13.99 6.76
CA ALA A 29 -15.81 -14.55 6.45
C ALA A 29 -14.70 -13.90 7.29
N ILE A 30 -14.75 -12.56 7.46
CA ILE A 30 -13.80 -11.81 8.30
C ILE A 30 -13.91 -12.27 9.77
N VAL A 31 -15.13 -12.34 10.31
CA VAL A 31 -15.39 -12.77 11.69
C VAL A 31 -14.91 -14.21 11.89
N ALA A 32 -15.25 -15.12 10.97
CA ALA A 32 -14.82 -16.53 11.05
C ALA A 32 -13.28 -16.66 11.06
N PHE A 33 -12.56 -15.85 10.29
CA PHE A 33 -11.09 -15.81 10.35
C PHE A 33 -10.60 -15.28 11.69
N LEU A 34 -11.17 -14.18 12.17
CA LEU A 34 -10.78 -13.55 13.43
C LEU A 34 -11.04 -14.47 14.63
N ASP A 35 -12.11 -15.25 14.63
CA ASP A 35 -12.45 -16.21 15.69
C ASP A 35 -11.41 -17.36 15.75
N ARG A 36 -10.85 -17.70 14.60
CA ARG A 36 -9.80 -18.71 14.50
C ARG A 36 -8.38 -18.17 14.70
N ALA A 37 -8.21 -16.84 14.91
CA ALA A 37 -6.89 -16.24 15.11
C ALA A 37 -6.13 -16.83 16.30
N GLY A 38 -6.84 -17.35 17.31
CA GLY A 38 -6.24 -18.07 18.43
C GLY A 38 -5.54 -19.39 18.07
N GLU A 39 -5.88 -20.00 16.92
CA GLU A 39 -5.23 -21.21 16.40
C GLU A 39 -3.87 -20.91 15.76
N ILE A 40 -3.60 -19.64 15.42
CA ILE A 40 -2.36 -19.19 14.78
C ILE A 40 -1.33 -18.85 15.86
N PRO A 41 -0.10 -19.42 15.83
CA PRO A 41 0.95 -19.03 16.75
C PRO A 41 1.20 -17.51 16.68
N PRO A 42 1.42 -16.82 17.81
CA PRO A 42 1.60 -15.36 17.82
C PRO A 42 2.68 -14.87 16.87
N GLU A 43 3.79 -15.61 16.74
CA GLU A 43 4.88 -15.31 15.81
C GLU A 43 4.50 -15.40 14.34
N ASP A 44 3.45 -16.16 13.98
CA ASP A 44 2.98 -16.36 12.61
C ASP A 44 1.79 -15.43 12.26
N ARG A 45 1.32 -14.62 13.20
CA ARG A 45 0.23 -13.65 12.96
C ARG A 45 0.74 -12.47 12.16
N VAL A 46 0.85 -12.63 10.86
CA VAL A 46 1.27 -11.59 9.92
C VAL A 46 0.12 -11.26 8.98
N ALA A 47 -0.25 -9.98 8.91
CA ALA A 47 -1.24 -9.45 7.99
C ALA A 47 -0.59 -8.43 7.06
N VAL A 48 -0.82 -8.59 5.75
CA VAL A 48 -0.28 -7.73 4.71
C VAL A 48 -1.41 -7.05 3.95
N PHE A 49 -1.23 -5.75 3.71
CA PHE A 49 -2.19 -4.93 2.98
C PHE A 49 -1.47 -4.24 1.83
N ASP A 50 -2.00 -4.34 0.63
CA ASP A 50 -1.64 -3.40 -0.40
C ASP A 50 -2.06 -1.98 0.01
N ASN A 51 -1.52 -0.95 -0.63
CA ASN A 51 -1.73 0.44 -0.27
C ASN A 51 -2.76 1.12 -1.18
N ASP A 52 -2.42 1.25 -2.47
CA ASP A 52 -3.19 2.03 -3.44
C ASP A 52 -4.42 1.23 -3.90
N GLY A 53 -5.62 1.75 -3.66
CA GLY A 53 -6.88 1.03 -3.89
C GLY A 53 -7.24 0.01 -2.81
N THR A 54 -6.42 -0.16 -1.76
CA THR A 54 -6.69 -1.08 -0.65
C THR A 54 -6.82 -0.36 0.69
N LEU A 55 -5.89 0.51 1.02
CA LEU A 55 -5.93 1.32 2.25
C LEU A 55 -6.34 2.77 2.00
N TRP A 56 -6.11 3.29 0.79
CA TRP A 56 -6.53 4.61 0.35
C TRP A 56 -6.88 4.64 -1.13
N VAL A 57 -7.51 5.73 -1.56
CA VAL A 57 -7.93 5.95 -2.96
C VAL A 57 -6.70 6.05 -3.90
N GLU A 58 -6.80 5.38 -5.05
CA GLU A 58 -5.80 5.42 -6.12
C GLU A 58 -6.25 6.20 -7.37
N ARG A 59 -7.48 6.72 -7.39
CA ARG A 59 -8.07 7.41 -8.55
C ARG A 59 -8.29 8.91 -8.30
N PRO A 60 -8.33 9.76 -9.36
CA PRO A 60 -8.21 9.42 -10.79
C PRO A 60 -6.80 9.00 -11.21
N THR A 61 -5.80 9.29 -10.40
CA THR A 61 -4.38 8.97 -10.57
C THR A 61 -3.80 8.49 -9.23
N TYR A 62 -2.81 7.62 -9.27
CA TYR A 62 -2.09 7.21 -8.06
C TYR A 62 -1.60 8.43 -7.27
N THR A 63 -1.84 8.45 -5.97
CA THR A 63 -1.44 9.56 -5.09
C THR A 63 0.06 9.86 -5.16
N GLN A 64 0.91 8.84 -5.35
CA GLN A 64 2.33 9.05 -5.58
C GLN A 64 2.63 9.75 -6.91
N ALA A 65 1.86 9.50 -7.98
CA ALA A 65 2.02 10.22 -9.25
C ALA A 65 1.66 11.70 -9.12
N GLU A 66 0.66 12.02 -8.31
CA GLU A 66 0.32 13.39 -7.97
C GLU A 66 1.43 14.06 -7.12
N PHE A 67 2.04 13.34 -6.17
CA PHE A 67 3.20 13.81 -5.43
C PHE A 67 4.37 14.17 -6.33
N ILE A 68 4.67 13.33 -7.33
CA ILE A 68 5.73 13.60 -8.32
C ILE A 68 5.40 14.86 -9.12
N SER A 69 4.15 14.97 -9.59
CA SER A 69 3.69 16.14 -10.35
C SER A 69 3.75 17.42 -9.52
N TRP A 70 3.38 17.36 -8.26
CA TRP A 70 3.49 18.45 -7.30
C TRP A 70 4.96 18.85 -7.08
N ALA A 71 5.85 17.88 -6.87
CA ALA A 71 7.27 18.12 -6.65
C ALA A 71 7.95 18.78 -7.85
N VAL A 72 7.58 18.40 -9.07
CA VAL A 72 8.04 19.03 -10.32
C VAL A 72 7.57 20.48 -10.38
N ALA A 73 6.30 20.74 -10.09
CA ALA A 73 5.77 22.10 -10.09
C ALA A 73 6.45 22.99 -9.04
N GLU A 74 6.73 22.44 -7.84
CA GLU A 74 7.47 23.14 -6.79
C GLU A 74 8.90 23.45 -7.23
N ARG A 75 9.61 22.48 -7.81
CA ARG A 75 10.98 22.67 -8.28
C ARG A 75 11.06 23.71 -9.41
N SER A 76 10.14 23.65 -10.37
CA SER A 76 10.07 24.63 -11.47
C SER A 76 9.78 26.06 -10.99
N ARG A 77 9.03 26.22 -9.88
CA ARG A 77 8.79 27.55 -9.28
C ARG A 77 10.04 28.10 -8.56
N ARG A 78 10.85 27.22 -7.95
CA ARG A 78 12.07 27.61 -7.21
C ARG A 78 13.28 27.80 -8.12
N ASP A 79 13.33 27.06 -9.22
CA ASP A 79 14.38 27.08 -10.21
C ASP A 79 13.77 27.23 -11.61
N PRO A 80 13.72 28.47 -12.16
CA PRO A 80 13.17 28.73 -13.48
C PRO A 80 13.95 28.05 -14.64
N ASP A 81 15.20 27.66 -14.40
CA ASP A 81 16.05 26.96 -15.39
C ASP A 81 15.87 25.44 -15.33
N TYR A 82 15.14 24.93 -14.34
CA TYR A 82 14.86 23.50 -14.22
C TYR A 82 14.00 23.01 -15.39
N GLN A 83 14.53 22.05 -16.12
CA GLN A 83 13.82 21.37 -17.20
C GLN A 83 13.31 20.01 -16.68
N PRO A 84 12.01 19.87 -16.41
CA PRO A 84 11.48 18.60 -15.97
C PRO A 84 11.69 17.53 -17.06
N PRO A 85 11.99 16.28 -16.68
CA PRO A 85 12.10 15.19 -17.64
C PRO A 85 10.83 15.12 -18.51
N GLY A 86 10.99 15.13 -19.84
CA GLY A 86 9.86 15.18 -20.79
C GLY A 86 8.86 14.02 -20.65
N LEU A 87 9.25 12.99 -19.89
CA LEU A 87 8.45 11.83 -19.54
C LEU A 87 7.32 12.13 -18.55
N LEU A 88 7.50 13.11 -17.69
CA LEU A 88 6.54 13.38 -16.58
C LEU A 88 5.18 13.86 -17.09
N GLY A 89 5.14 14.50 -18.27
CA GLY A 89 3.89 14.85 -18.95
C GLY A 89 3.08 13.64 -19.43
N GLN A 90 3.74 12.50 -19.63
CA GLN A 90 3.12 11.26 -20.13
C GLN A 90 2.64 10.34 -19.00
N LEU A 91 3.15 10.51 -17.77
CA LEU A 91 2.74 9.72 -16.60
C LEU A 91 1.28 9.92 -16.21
N LYS A 92 0.68 11.07 -16.56
CA LYS A 92 -0.75 11.33 -16.30
C LYS A 92 -1.71 10.38 -17.03
N GLY A 93 -1.22 9.58 -18.01
CA GLY A 93 -2.02 8.65 -18.80
C GLY A 93 -1.77 7.17 -18.53
N ALA A 94 -0.93 6.80 -17.57
CA ALA A 94 -0.49 5.41 -17.33
C ALA A 94 0.10 4.70 -18.58
N ASN A 95 0.41 5.43 -19.64
CA ASN A 95 0.97 4.90 -20.87
C ASN A 95 2.46 5.24 -20.96
N ILE A 96 3.30 4.28 -20.63
CA ILE A 96 4.76 4.43 -20.71
C ILE A 96 5.31 4.34 -22.16
N GLY A 97 4.46 4.03 -23.13
CA GLY A 97 4.86 3.85 -24.54
C GLY A 97 5.85 2.69 -24.70
N ASP A 98 6.82 2.83 -25.62
CA ASP A 98 7.85 1.82 -25.90
C ASP A 98 9.05 1.85 -24.92
N ARG A 99 8.90 2.55 -23.77
CA ARG A 99 10.01 2.73 -22.81
C ARG A 99 10.05 1.61 -21.77
N SER A 100 11.26 1.32 -21.31
CA SER A 100 11.44 0.37 -20.22
C SER A 100 10.94 0.94 -18.88
N VAL A 101 10.55 0.06 -17.98
CA VAL A 101 10.16 0.43 -16.61
C VAL A 101 11.31 1.18 -15.90
N ASP A 102 12.56 0.79 -16.16
CA ASP A 102 13.75 1.43 -15.57
C ASP A 102 13.94 2.88 -16.07
N GLU A 103 13.68 3.17 -17.36
CA GLU A 103 13.75 4.54 -17.87
C GLU A 103 12.69 5.45 -17.25
N VAL A 104 11.49 4.93 -17.08
CA VAL A 104 10.39 5.67 -16.43
C VAL A 104 10.70 5.90 -14.95
N ALA A 105 11.12 4.86 -14.24
CA ALA A 105 11.48 4.95 -12.83
C ALA A 105 12.66 5.90 -12.59
N SER A 106 13.70 5.86 -13.45
CA SER A 106 14.83 6.77 -13.35
C SER A 106 14.43 8.23 -13.55
N ALA A 107 13.56 8.51 -14.53
CA ALA A 107 13.06 9.87 -14.75
C ALA A 107 12.20 10.39 -13.57
N ILE A 108 11.40 9.52 -12.98
CA ILE A 108 10.62 9.83 -11.76
C ILE A 108 11.56 10.13 -10.59
N ASN A 109 12.55 9.28 -10.38
CA ASN A 109 13.47 9.41 -9.26
C ASN A 109 14.42 10.60 -9.39
N ASP A 110 14.72 11.04 -10.61
CA ASP A 110 15.56 12.24 -10.88
C ASP A 110 14.99 13.51 -10.22
N VAL A 111 13.67 13.60 -10.09
CA VAL A 111 13.00 14.71 -9.38
C VAL A 111 13.46 14.83 -7.93
N PHE A 112 13.83 13.71 -7.33
CA PHE A 112 14.19 13.58 -5.91
C PHE A 112 15.65 13.18 -5.70
N ALA A 113 16.46 13.13 -6.76
CA ALA A 113 17.86 12.76 -6.68
C ALA A 113 18.64 13.75 -5.80
N GLY A 114 19.55 13.22 -4.99
CA GLY A 114 20.37 14.01 -4.08
C GLY A 114 19.68 14.49 -2.81
N LEU A 115 18.37 14.22 -2.63
CA LEU A 115 17.70 14.51 -1.35
C LEU A 115 18.12 13.50 -0.28
N THR A 116 18.27 13.98 0.95
CA THR A 116 18.37 13.08 2.11
C THR A 116 17.02 12.41 2.38
N PRO A 117 16.97 11.28 3.13
CA PRO A 117 15.72 10.66 3.54
C PRO A 117 14.79 11.60 4.30
N GLU A 118 15.35 12.49 5.11
CA GLU A 118 14.62 13.49 5.90
C GLU A 118 13.99 14.56 4.99
N GLU A 119 14.73 15.04 4.00
CA GLU A 119 14.23 16.03 3.03
C GLU A 119 13.13 15.43 2.16
N PHE A 120 13.30 14.18 1.70
CA PHE A 120 12.26 13.47 0.96
C PHE A 120 11.00 13.31 1.79
N THR A 121 11.14 12.87 3.06
CA THR A 121 10.03 12.71 4.00
C THR A 121 9.30 14.05 4.25
N ALA A 122 10.05 15.14 4.43
CA ALA A 122 9.47 16.46 4.61
C ALA A 122 8.62 16.88 3.40
N ARG A 123 9.10 16.63 2.18
CA ARG A 123 8.34 16.93 0.95
C ARG A 123 7.08 16.06 0.80
N ALA A 124 7.16 14.77 1.11
CA ALA A 124 6.00 13.88 1.06
C ALA A 124 4.90 14.33 2.05
N ARG A 125 5.31 14.76 3.26
CA ARG A 125 4.38 15.30 4.26
C ARG A 125 3.80 16.67 3.87
N GLU A 126 4.61 17.55 3.29
CA GLU A 126 4.14 18.84 2.76
C GLU A 126 3.10 18.65 1.66
N PHE A 127 3.35 17.74 0.72
CA PHE A 127 2.38 17.35 -0.29
C PHE A 127 1.09 16.82 0.35
N ALA A 128 1.19 15.88 1.27
CA ALA A 128 0.02 15.28 1.92
C ALA A 128 -0.81 16.29 2.73
N ALA A 129 -0.19 17.37 3.19
CA ALA A 129 -0.87 18.45 3.92
C ALA A 129 -1.51 19.51 3.01
N THR A 130 -1.10 19.61 1.74
CA THR A 130 -1.47 20.72 0.85
C THR A 130 -2.23 20.30 -0.40
N TRP A 131 -2.08 19.04 -0.85
CA TRP A 131 -2.76 18.53 -2.03
C TRP A 131 -4.13 17.95 -1.68
N HIS A 132 -5.10 18.14 -2.58
CA HIS A 132 -6.43 17.54 -2.49
C HIS A 132 -6.76 16.77 -3.76
N ASN A 133 -7.46 15.66 -3.60
CA ASN A 133 -7.99 14.89 -4.72
C ASN A 133 -8.98 15.76 -5.52
N PRO A 134 -8.81 15.87 -6.84
CA PRO A 134 -9.61 16.82 -7.65
C PRO A 134 -11.10 16.45 -7.79
N LYS A 135 -11.49 15.18 -7.58
CA LYS A 135 -12.91 14.75 -7.62
C LYS A 135 -13.54 14.80 -6.23
N LEU A 136 -12.81 14.31 -5.22
CA LEU A 136 -13.36 14.12 -3.87
C LEU A 136 -13.13 15.33 -2.95
N ASP A 137 -12.27 16.26 -3.36
CA ASP A 137 -11.85 17.45 -2.59
C ASP A 137 -11.40 17.12 -1.15
N ARG A 138 -10.64 16.01 -1.03
CA ARG A 138 -10.12 15.49 0.23
C ARG A 138 -8.60 15.42 0.21
N SER A 139 -7.98 15.63 1.38
CA SER A 139 -6.54 15.40 1.55
C SER A 139 -6.20 13.91 1.43
N PRO A 140 -4.94 13.51 1.15
CA PRO A 140 -4.55 12.11 1.14
C PRO A 140 -4.89 11.37 2.45
N ARG A 141 -4.86 12.07 3.57
CA ARG A 141 -5.24 11.51 4.87
C ARG A 141 -6.73 11.16 4.94
N ASP A 142 -7.58 11.98 4.35
CA ASP A 142 -9.02 11.82 4.36
C ASP A 142 -9.54 10.90 3.24
N LEU A 143 -8.62 10.42 2.38
CA LEU A 143 -8.89 9.46 1.31
C LEU A 143 -8.66 7.99 1.73
N ARG A 144 -8.38 7.74 3.01
CA ARG A 144 -8.18 6.39 3.52
C ARG A 144 -9.53 5.68 3.68
N PHE A 145 -9.56 4.42 3.29
CA PHE A 145 -10.76 3.58 3.43
C PHE A 145 -10.96 3.18 4.89
N THR A 146 -11.89 3.83 5.59
CA THR A 146 -12.09 3.64 7.03
C THR A 146 -12.48 2.22 7.41
N PRO A 147 -13.27 1.45 6.63
CA PRO A 147 -13.53 0.04 6.93
C PRO A 147 -12.25 -0.82 6.89
N MET A 148 -11.36 -0.57 5.94
CA MET A 148 -10.09 -1.31 5.86
C MET A 148 -9.15 -0.93 7.01
N LEU A 149 -9.14 0.33 7.45
CA LEU A 149 -8.41 0.72 8.65
C LEU A 149 -8.98 0.07 9.90
N GLN A 150 -10.29 -0.01 10.03
CA GLN A 150 -10.96 -0.69 11.15
C GLN A 150 -10.57 -2.17 11.20
N LEU A 151 -10.58 -2.86 10.05
CA LEU A 151 -10.13 -4.25 9.95
C LEU A 151 -8.66 -4.42 10.33
N LYS A 152 -7.79 -3.55 9.79
CA LYS A 152 -6.36 -3.51 10.13
C LYS A 152 -6.15 -3.33 11.64
N ASP A 153 -6.87 -2.40 12.27
CA ASP A 153 -6.77 -2.13 13.71
C ASP A 153 -7.29 -3.31 14.54
N THR A 154 -8.35 -3.97 14.06
CA THR A 154 -8.89 -5.18 14.69
C THR A 154 -7.87 -6.33 14.65
N LEU A 155 -7.20 -6.54 13.52
CA LEU A 155 -6.12 -7.51 13.40
C LEU A 155 -4.94 -7.15 14.33
N ALA A 156 -4.54 -5.87 14.36
CA ALA A 156 -3.46 -5.41 15.24
C ALA A 156 -3.78 -5.66 16.74
N ARG A 157 -5.01 -5.37 17.17
CA ARG A 157 -5.47 -5.68 18.55
C ARG A 157 -5.46 -7.18 18.86
N ARG A 158 -5.58 -8.04 17.85
CA ARG A 158 -5.46 -9.50 17.98
C ARG A 158 -4.03 -10.02 17.86
N GLY A 159 -3.04 -9.12 17.91
CA GLY A 159 -1.62 -9.45 17.91
C GLY A 159 -1.03 -9.73 16.55
N PHE A 160 -1.71 -9.35 15.45
CA PHE A 160 -1.10 -9.45 14.12
C PHE A 160 -0.07 -8.35 13.90
N ALA A 161 1.07 -8.72 13.35
CA ALA A 161 2.03 -7.78 12.79
C ALA A 161 1.50 -7.27 11.44
N ILE A 162 1.22 -5.98 11.36
CA ILE A 162 0.67 -5.35 10.16
C ILE A 162 1.79 -4.84 9.27
N PHE A 163 1.74 -5.18 7.98
CA PHE A 163 2.63 -4.68 6.94
C PHE A 163 1.85 -4.04 5.81
N VAL A 164 2.39 -2.95 5.25
CA VAL A 164 1.89 -2.35 4.01
C VAL A 164 2.82 -2.76 2.88
N VAL A 165 2.25 -3.27 1.78
CA VAL A 165 2.97 -3.86 0.64
C VAL A 165 2.53 -3.16 -0.63
N THR A 166 3.31 -2.21 -1.13
CA THR A 166 2.94 -1.35 -2.26
C THR A 166 3.78 -1.62 -3.50
N GLY A 167 3.17 -1.53 -4.68
CA GLY A 167 3.89 -1.44 -5.96
C GLY A 167 4.66 -0.13 -6.11
N GLY A 168 4.19 0.93 -5.44
CA GLY A 168 4.84 2.24 -5.41
C GLY A 168 6.17 2.27 -4.65
N GLY A 169 6.78 3.46 -4.60
CA GLY A 169 8.04 3.68 -3.89
C GLY A 169 7.89 3.55 -2.37
N ALA A 170 8.70 2.66 -1.78
CA ALA A 170 8.67 2.41 -0.33
C ALA A 170 8.83 3.70 0.48
N ASP A 171 9.72 4.61 0.07
CA ASP A 171 10.03 5.83 0.84
C ASP A 171 8.84 6.79 0.92
N PHE A 172 8.03 6.87 -0.15
CA PHE A 172 6.82 7.70 -0.14
C PHE A 172 5.81 7.19 0.89
N VAL A 173 5.52 5.90 0.86
CA VAL A 173 4.58 5.30 1.82
C VAL A 173 5.16 5.31 3.24
N ARG A 174 6.46 5.03 3.43
CA ARG A 174 7.17 5.13 4.73
C ARG A 174 7.03 6.50 5.37
N SER A 175 7.10 7.56 4.55
CA SER A 175 6.98 8.95 5.02
C SER A 175 5.62 9.25 5.67
N LEU A 176 4.58 8.51 5.31
CA LEU A 176 3.18 8.75 5.71
C LEU A 176 2.59 7.63 6.57
N ALA A 177 3.13 6.40 6.50
CA ALA A 177 2.50 5.20 7.05
C ALA A 177 2.23 5.28 8.57
N TRP A 178 3.13 5.90 9.34
CA TRP A 178 2.90 6.06 10.77
C TRP A 178 1.71 6.98 11.05
N ASP A 179 1.66 8.13 10.38
CA ASP A 179 0.63 9.14 10.61
C ASP A 179 -0.74 8.71 10.03
N PHE A 180 -0.72 7.88 8.98
CA PHE A 180 -1.94 7.48 8.27
C PHE A 180 -2.52 6.15 8.76
N TYR A 181 -1.65 5.22 9.10
CA TYR A 181 -2.05 3.84 9.38
C TYR A 181 -1.58 3.32 10.74
N GLY A 182 -0.74 4.08 11.47
CA GLY A 182 -0.06 3.58 12.67
C GLY A 182 0.92 2.44 12.38
N VAL A 183 1.37 2.33 11.12
CA VAL A 183 2.33 1.30 10.69
C VAL A 183 3.73 1.91 10.67
N PRO A 184 4.70 1.34 11.40
CA PRO A 184 6.05 1.87 11.43
C PRO A 184 6.76 1.67 10.08
N PRO A 185 7.70 2.58 9.70
CA PRO A 185 8.33 2.60 8.38
C PRO A 185 9.01 1.28 7.98
N GLU A 186 9.58 0.55 8.93
CA GLU A 186 10.21 -0.75 8.71
C GLU A 186 9.23 -1.86 8.32
N ARG A 187 7.93 -1.63 8.49
CA ARG A 187 6.85 -2.54 8.05
C ARG A 187 6.21 -2.13 6.73
N VAL A 188 6.84 -1.26 5.98
CA VAL A 188 6.45 -0.89 4.62
C VAL A 188 7.39 -1.56 3.63
N VAL A 189 6.84 -2.41 2.79
CA VAL A 189 7.52 -3.13 1.70
C VAL A 189 7.08 -2.51 0.38
N GLY A 190 8.01 -2.05 -0.44
CA GLY A 190 7.68 -1.38 -1.70
C GLY A 190 8.87 -1.38 -2.66
N SER A 191 8.70 -0.73 -3.79
CA SER A 191 9.79 -0.52 -4.74
C SER A 191 10.88 0.33 -4.10
N LEU A 192 12.12 -0.13 -4.17
CA LEU A 192 13.27 0.50 -3.52
C LEU A 192 14.08 1.29 -4.54
N VAL A 193 14.67 2.38 -4.07
CA VAL A 193 15.61 3.21 -4.82
C VAL A 193 16.98 3.13 -4.16
N GLU A 194 18.04 3.21 -4.93
CA GLU A 194 19.41 3.25 -4.43
C GLU A 194 19.67 4.49 -3.58
N TYR A 195 20.57 4.35 -2.61
CA TYR A 195 21.08 5.45 -1.81
C TYR A 195 22.59 5.46 -1.87
N HIS A 196 23.18 6.66 -1.82
CA HIS A 196 24.61 6.90 -1.80
C HIS A 196 25.02 7.44 -0.45
N TYR A 197 25.99 6.79 0.19
CA TYR A 197 26.56 7.25 1.45
C TYR A 197 27.87 8.01 1.18
N ASP A 198 27.93 9.25 1.66
CA ASP A 198 29.16 10.01 1.75
C ASP A 198 29.69 9.93 3.19
N ALA A 199 30.98 9.77 3.36
CA ALA A 199 31.60 9.63 4.67
C ALA A 199 32.07 10.96 5.26
N ASP A 200 32.23 12.01 4.45
CA ASP A 200 32.78 13.30 4.89
C ASP A 200 32.05 14.50 4.21
N PRO A 201 31.06 15.09 4.86
CA PRO A 201 30.42 14.66 6.12
C PRO A 201 29.57 13.39 5.94
N PRO A 202 29.31 12.63 7.02
CA PRO A 202 28.42 11.47 6.95
C PRO A 202 27.01 11.89 6.48
N GLU A 203 26.66 11.51 5.26
CA GLU A 203 25.36 11.84 4.65
C GLU A 203 24.85 10.69 3.79
N LEU A 204 23.54 10.50 3.76
CA LEU A 204 22.86 9.54 2.89
C LEU A 204 21.96 10.29 1.92
N THR A 205 22.19 10.10 0.62
CA THR A 205 21.40 10.77 -0.42
C THR A 205 20.73 9.78 -1.37
N ARG A 206 19.56 10.16 -1.84
CA ARG A 206 18.74 9.37 -2.77
C ARG A 206 19.32 9.39 -4.17
N GLY A 207 19.46 8.22 -4.77
CA GLY A 207 19.84 8.06 -6.19
C GLY A 207 18.62 8.05 -7.12
N VAL A 208 18.83 7.56 -8.33
CA VAL A 208 17.80 7.52 -9.39
C VAL A 208 17.37 6.11 -9.78
N LYS A 209 18.18 5.09 -9.51
CA LYS A 209 17.91 3.72 -9.96
C LYS A 209 17.08 2.94 -8.97
N LEU A 210 16.21 2.08 -9.51
CA LEU A 210 15.55 1.07 -8.70
C LEU A 210 16.54 0.01 -8.22
N VAL A 211 16.30 -0.51 -7.04
CA VAL A 211 16.97 -1.70 -6.51
C VAL A 211 16.10 -2.93 -6.82
N GLY A 212 16.40 -3.57 -7.95
CA GLY A 212 15.58 -4.65 -8.50
C GLY A 212 14.31 -4.17 -9.20
N PRO A 213 13.42 -5.08 -9.60
CA PRO A 213 12.18 -4.75 -10.30
C PRO A 213 11.18 -4.02 -9.38
N PRO A 214 10.13 -3.39 -9.95
CA PRO A 214 9.01 -2.89 -9.17
C PRO A 214 8.39 -3.98 -8.29
N ASN A 215 7.87 -3.59 -7.12
CA ASN A 215 7.32 -4.51 -6.14
C ASN A 215 5.88 -4.91 -6.48
N GLU A 216 5.67 -5.59 -7.61
CA GLU A 216 4.36 -6.07 -8.07
C GLU A 216 4.39 -7.54 -8.42
N GLY A 217 3.24 -8.21 -8.34
CA GLY A 217 3.11 -9.62 -8.68
C GLY A 217 4.01 -10.50 -7.81
N ALA A 218 4.74 -11.42 -8.45
CA ALA A 218 5.66 -12.33 -7.75
C ALA A 218 6.76 -11.62 -6.95
N GLU A 219 7.13 -10.39 -7.34
CA GLU A 219 8.12 -9.61 -6.60
C GLU A 219 7.58 -9.20 -5.21
N LYS A 220 6.28 -8.92 -5.06
CA LYS A 220 5.65 -8.71 -3.74
C LYS A 220 5.92 -9.90 -2.81
N VAL A 221 5.75 -11.11 -3.32
CA VAL A 221 6.01 -12.35 -2.54
C VAL A 221 7.48 -12.48 -2.17
N SER A 222 8.37 -12.27 -3.13
CA SER A 222 9.83 -12.39 -2.94
C SER A 222 10.32 -11.42 -1.87
N ARG A 223 9.94 -10.15 -1.97
CA ARG A 223 10.34 -9.10 -1.00
C ARG A 223 9.71 -9.30 0.36
N LEU A 224 8.45 -9.71 0.40
CA LEU A 224 7.81 -10.09 1.66
C LEU A 224 8.61 -11.18 2.36
N HIS A 225 8.97 -12.25 1.64
CA HIS A 225 9.75 -13.33 2.24
C HIS A 225 11.13 -12.86 2.71
N GLN A 226 11.82 -12.01 1.92
CA GLN A 226 13.13 -11.45 2.31
C GLN A 226 13.05 -10.63 3.59
N MET A 227 11.96 -9.91 3.81
CA MET A 227 11.78 -9.09 5.01
C MET A 227 11.21 -9.83 6.20
N LEU A 228 10.29 -10.76 5.99
CA LEU A 228 9.54 -11.44 7.04
C LEU A 228 10.11 -12.81 7.42
N GLY A 229 10.75 -13.52 6.46
CA GLY A 229 11.20 -14.90 6.63
C GLY A 229 10.06 -15.90 6.82
N ARG A 230 8.80 -15.49 6.60
CA ARG A 230 7.60 -16.32 6.80
C ARG A 230 6.46 -15.92 5.87
N ARG A 231 5.45 -16.80 5.76
CA ARG A 231 4.25 -16.58 4.99
C ARG A 231 3.24 -15.74 5.79
N PRO A 232 2.60 -14.72 5.20
CA PRO A 232 1.44 -14.07 5.80
C PRO A 232 0.26 -15.03 5.93
N VAL A 233 -0.63 -14.77 6.88
CA VAL A 233 -1.90 -15.51 7.04
C VAL A 233 -3.12 -14.67 6.71
N PHE A 234 -2.92 -13.39 6.48
CA PHE A 234 -3.93 -12.46 5.97
C PHE A 234 -3.31 -11.61 4.86
N ALA A 235 -4.03 -11.43 3.76
CA ALA A 235 -3.68 -10.52 2.69
C ALA A 235 -4.89 -9.74 2.20
N ALA A 236 -4.70 -8.45 1.90
CA ALA A 236 -5.70 -7.62 1.23
C ALA A 236 -5.05 -6.90 0.05
N GLY A 237 -5.77 -6.83 -1.07
CA GLY A 237 -5.35 -6.17 -2.29
C GLY A 237 -6.56 -5.78 -3.14
N ASN A 238 -6.33 -5.14 -4.30
CA ASN A 238 -7.39 -4.71 -5.20
C ASN A 238 -7.08 -4.93 -6.68
N SER A 239 -5.87 -5.34 -7.02
CA SER A 239 -5.39 -5.38 -8.40
C SER A 239 -4.68 -6.67 -8.78
N ALA A 240 -4.43 -6.86 -10.09
CA ALA A 240 -3.63 -7.97 -10.58
C ALA A 240 -2.20 -7.98 -10.00
N GLY A 241 -1.68 -6.83 -9.58
CA GLY A 241 -0.37 -6.74 -8.90
C GLY A 241 -0.32 -7.39 -7.52
N ASP A 242 -1.49 -7.76 -6.95
CA ASP A 242 -1.63 -8.38 -5.63
C ASP A 242 -1.90 -9.88 -5.70
N ALA A 243 -2.19 -10.40 -6.89
CA ALA A 243 -2.69 -11.77 -7.07
C ALA A 243 -1.76 -12.79 -6.41
N GLU A 244 -0.47 -12.77 -6.71
CA GLU A 244 0.49 -13.74 -6.18
C GLU A 244 0.69 -13.60 -4.66
N MET A 245 0.58 -12.38 -4.12
CA MET A 245 0.62 -12.17 -2.66
C MET A 245 -0.59 -12.80 -1.98
N MET A 246 -1.76 -12.66 -2.57
CA MET A 246 -3.02 -13.24 -2.07
C MET A 246 -3.04 -14.76 -2.23
N GLU A 247 -2.60 -15.30 -3.37
CA GLU A 247 -2.43 -16.72 -3.62
C GLU A 247 -1.42 -17.35 -2.65
N PHE A 248 -0.27 -16.68 -2.47
CA PHE A 248 0.76 -17.14 -1.54
C PHE A 248 0.22 -17.22 -0.11
N THR A 249 -0.58 -16.24 0.31
CA THR A 249 -1.24 -16.23 1.62
C THR A 249 -2.25 -17.37 1.73
N ALA A 250 -3.16 -17.50 0.76
CA ALA A 250 -4.21 -18.52 0.76
C ALA A 250 -3.68 -19.96 0.75
N ALA A 251 -2.49 -20.19 0.16
CA ALA A 251 -1.83 -21.50 0.11
C ALA A 251 -1.13 -21.89 1.42
N GLY A 252 -1.30 -21.14 2.52
CA GLY A 252 -0.76 -21.47 3.85
C GLY A 252 -1.54 -22.59 4.53
N ASP A 253 -0.86 -23.30 5.45
CA ASP A 253 -1.51 -24.27 6.32
C ASP A 253 -2.24 -23.55 7.46
N GLY A 254 -3.46 -23.97 7.80
CA GLY A 254 -4.26 -23.40 8.89
C GLY A 254 -5.18 -22.25 8.47
N PRO A 255 -5.59 -21.38 9.42
CA PRO A 255 -6.49 -20.27 9.11
C PRO A 255 -5.79 -19.21 8.25
N THR A 256 -6.34 -18.95 7.06
CA THR A 256 -5.88 -17.87 6.17
C THR A 256 -7.08 -17.10 5.64
N LEU A 257 -6.88 -15.83 5.27
CA LEU A 257 -7.90 -15.01 4.61
C LEU A 257 -7.24 -14.08 3.58
N SER A 258 -7.71 -14.16 2.34
CA SER A 258 -7.36 -13.21 1.28
C SER A 258 -8.59 -12.41 0.89
N ILE A 259 -8.48 -11.07 0.92
CA ILE A 259 -9.56 -10.12 0.63
C ILE A 259 -9.19 -9.32 -0.62
N LEU A 260 -10.10 -9.29 -1.59
CA LEU A 260 -10.00 -8.44 -2.77
C LEU A 260 -11.04 -7.31 -2.71
N VAL A 261 -10.60 -6.07 -2.71
CA VAL A 261 -11.47 -4.90 -2.77
C VAL A 261 -11.92 -4.65 -4.21
N ASP A 262 -13.22 -4.72 -4.46
CA ASP A 262 -13.87 -4.40 -5.73
C ASP A 262 -14.47 -2.99 -5.67
N HIS A 263 -13.89 -2.08 -6.47
CA HIS A 263 -14.33 -0.67 -6.55
C HIS A 263 -15.53 -0.54 -7.46
N ASP A 264 -16.72 -0.69 -6.89
CA ASP A 264 -18.01 -0.71 -7.59
C ASP A 264 -18.95 0.45 -7.21
N ASP A 265 -18.44 1.47 -6.49
CA ASP A 265 -19.22 2.60 -5.98
C ASP A 265 -18.78 3.96 -6.54
N ASP A 266 -19.39 4.40 -7.64
CA ASP A 266 -19.11 5.70 -8.26
C ASP A 266 -19.75 6.90 -7.53
N GLU A 267 -20.67 6.64 -6.61
CA GLU A 267 -21.32 7.71 -5.84
C GLU A 267 -20.47 8.18 -4.65
N ARG A 268 -19.88 7.23 -3.92
CA ARG A 268 -19.12 7.52 -2.70
C ARG A 268 -17.61 7.67 -2.95
N GLU A 269 -17.08 7.00 -4.02
CA GLU A 269 -15.67 7.12 -4.41
C GLU A 269 -15.47 7.09 -5.94
N PHE A 270 -14.99 5.98 -6.48
CA PHE A 270 -14.80 5.71 -7.91
C PHE A 270 -15.23 4.28 -8.23
N SER A 271 -15.88 4.07 -9.38
CA SER A 271 -16.13 2.71 -9.88
C SER A 271 -15.18 2.42 -11.03
N TYR A 272 -14.38 1.38 -10.89
CA TYR A 272 -13.40 0.95 -11.89
C TYR A 272 -12.96 -0.50 -11.64
N ARG A 273 -12.39 -1.11 -12.67
CA ARG A 273 -11.67 -2.37 -12.53
C ARG A 273 -10.18 -2.08 -12.35
N SER A 274 -9.61 -2.57 -11.25
CA SER A 274 -8.20 -2.38 -10.96
C SER A 274 -7.35 -3.25 -11.88
N VAL A 275 -6.33 -2.61 -12.45
CA VAL A 275 -5.30 -3.27 -13.26
C VAL A 275 -3.94 -2.88 -12.73
N SER A 276 -2.99 -3.79 -12.76
CA SER A 276 -1.60 -3.46 -12.41
C SER A 276 -0.99 -2.55 -13.48
N ALA A 277 -0.23 -1.55 -13.04
CA ALA A 277 0.48 -0.65 -13.95
C ALA A 277 1.63 -1.33 -14.69
N SER A 278 2.21 -2.39 -14.11
CA SER A 278 3.42 -3.07 -14.62
C SER A 278 3.17 -4.49 -15.14
N LEU A 279 2.00 -5.08 -14.87
CA LEU A 279 1.65 -6.43 -15.30
C LEU A 279 0.63 -6.43 -16.43
N ALA A 280 0.86 -7.25 -17.45
CA ALA A 280 -0.06 -7.43 -18.59
C ALA A 280 -1.08 -8.55 -18.29
N GLU A 281 -1.89 -8.41 -17.23
CA GLU A 281 -3.00 -9.33 -16.97
C GLU A 281 -4.24 -8.87 -17.75
N SER A 282 -4.83 -9.77 -18.50
CA SER A 282 -5.99 -9.50 -19.35
C SER A 282 -7.32 -9.92 -18.73
N ARG A 283 -7.29 -10.75 -17.67
CA ARG A 283 -8.50 -11.20 -16.97
C ARG A 283 -8.89 -10.22 -15.89
N ASP A 284 -10.19 -10.14 -15.63
CA ASP A 284 -10.72 -9.38 -14.50
C ASP A 284 -10.23 -9.99 -13.19
N ILE A 285 -9.64 -9.17 -12.32
CA ILE A 285 -9.10 -9.63 -11.04
C ILE A 285 -10.21 -10.19 -10.11
N VAL A 286 -11.44 -9.69 -10.24
CA VAL A 286 -12.59 -10.20 -9.49
C VAL A 286 -12.95 -11.62 -9.93
N ASP A 287 -12.83 -11.93 -11.23
CA ASP A 287 -13.05 -13.29 -11.73
C ASP A 287 -11.94 -14.23 -11.25
N ILE A 288 -10.69 -13.77 -11.27
CA ILE A 288 -9.57 -14.53 -10.67
C ILE A 288 -9.85 -14.78 -9.18
N GLY A 289 -10.25 -13.76 -8.44
CA GLY A 289 -10.55 -13.88 -7.01
C GLY A 289 -11.65 -14.88 -6.70
N ARG A 290 -12.71 -14.92 -7.51
CA ARG A 290 -13.79 -15.92 -7.39
C ARG A 290 -13.29 -17.34 -7.65
N GLU A 291 -12.47 -17.53 -8.69
CA GLU A 291 -11.86 -18.84 -9.01
C GLU A 291 -10.93 -19.31 -7.90
N GLN A 292 -10.19 -18.41 -7.27
CA GLN A 292 -9.26 -18.69 -6.17
C GLN A 292 -9.95 -18.80 -4.80
N GLY A 293 -11.24 -18.48 -4.70
CA GLY A 293 -12.00 -18.51 -3.46
C GLY A 293 -11.66 -17.40 -2.48
N TRP A 294 -11.16 -16.24 -2.98
CA TRP A 294 -10.94 -15.08 -2.14
C TRP A 294 -12.25 -14.42 -1.73
N THR A 295 -12.24 -13.72 -0.60
CA THR A 295 -13.37 -12.90 -0.19
C THR A 295 -13.37 -11.61 -1.00
N ILE A 296 -14.39 -11.42 -1.85
CA ILE A 296 -14.56 -10.21 -2.64
C ILE A 296 -15.35 -9.20 -1.81
N VAL A 297 -14.77 -8.03 -1.59
CA VAL A 297 -15.37 -6.92 -0.85
C VAL A 297 -15.95 -5.92 -1.84
N SER A 298 -17.25 -5.76 -1.88
CA SER A 298 -17.94 -4.69 -2.61
C SER A 298 -17.88 -3.40 -1.78
N VAL A 299 -17.23 -2.35 -2.31
CA VAL A 299 -17.25 -1.04 -1.66
C VAL A 299 -18.67 -0.54 -1.45
N LYS A 300 -19.55 -0.79 -2.44
CA LYS A 300 -20.93 -0.36 -2.44
C LYS A 300 -21.79 -1.10 -1.42
N ASP A 301 -21.67 -2.42 -1.39
CA ASP A 301 -22.63 -3.27 -0.67
C ASP A 301 -22.13 -3.67 0.72
N ASP A 302 -20.80 -3.83 0.92
CA ASP A 302 -20.23 -4.32 2.18
C ASP A 302 -19.83 -3.19 3.16
N TRP A 303 -19.59 -1.96 2.66
CA TRP A 303 -19.17 -0.86 3.54
C TRP A 303 -20.31 0.08 3.90
N VAL A 304 -20.44 0.42 5.18
CA VAL A 304 -21.40 1.40 5.69
C VAL A 304 -21.01 2.81 5.26
N SER A 305 -19.73 3.17 5.43
CA SER A 305 -19.12 4.40 4.93
C SER A 305 -17.80 4.06 4.24
N VAL A 306 -17.31 4.95 3.38
CA VAL A 306 -16.02 4.79 2.69
C VAL A 306 -14.93 5.56 3.42
N PHE A 307 -15.25 6.79 3.81
CA PHE A 307 -14.36 7.74 4.49
C PHE A 307 -14.97 8.22 5.81
N ASP A 308 -14.13 8.83 6.66
CA ASP A 308 -14.56 9.55 7.88
C ASP A 308 -15.35 10.81 7.56
#